data_e169846d8edb91ea6b9c6367076c9d10
#
_entry.id   e169846d8edb91ea6b9c6367076c9d10
#
_cell.length_a   1.000
_cell.length_b   1.000
_cell.length_c   1.000
_cell.angle_alpha   90.00
_cell.angle_beta   90.00
_cell.angle_gamma   90.00
#
_symmetry.space_group_name_H-M   'P 1'
#
loop_
_entity.id
_entity.type
_entity.pdbx_description
1 polymer ?
#
loop_
_entity_poly.entity_id
_entity_poly.type
_entity_poly.pdbx_seq_one_letter_code
_entity_poly.pdbx_strand_id
1 'polypeptide(L)'
;MSQPIPQPPGLPLLGNIKDVDPSNTWLSLKKLSEKYGEIFQIKVLGKTIVFVAGAALAEELCDEKRFRKFVGGPIVEIRYTVHDSLFTAFDDEASWGIHHRIIAPMLSTSMLADHFTEMRDITNELMEQWKGLGANNKIAPLGDLNRLNLEITTYTLEGKRLNNLTGPEHPVIKAMEDATSEAIKRPTRPGIFNWLFYGGKLKSATKTLRAFGAELVQYRKDNPTDRRDLLDALLTAKDPETGKSLTDAQVIDEIVTMPIGSSTAPCLLASAILFLTQNPDVVTKARAELDAVIGSGKFEYAHLTQLKYVEGIMREALRLSFPAPGFNIEPIPNAADKKPVLLGGGKYQIAHDQAVIIVLAGVNRDPEVFDEPLAFRPERMMGEAFEQLPAGVKKWFGNGKRECIGKHWAEQFNMVVLTQMIRDVDFEAVDPGYKLVQDGWFNVRPIDFHVKVKPREV
;
A
#
# COMPACT_ATOMS: atom_id res chain seq x y z
N MET A 1 35.73 13.43 5.07
CA MET A 1 35.30 12.86 6.37
C MET A 1 33.81 12.79 6.34
N SER A 2 33.23 11.67 6.81
CA SER A 2 31.75 11.52 6.90
C SER A 2 31.18 12.49 7.93
N GLN A 3 29.95 12.94 7.68
CA GLN A 3 29.20 13.78 8.60
C GLN A 3 28.35 12.90 9.54
N PRO A 4 28.11 13.32 10.79
CA PRO A 4 27.16 12.62 11.64
C PRO A 4 25.74 12.74 11.07
N ILE A 5 24.99 11.65 11.13
CA ILE A 5 23.56 11.67 10.73
C ILE A 5 22.79 12.56 11.73
N PRO A 6 22.03 13.57 11.26
CA PRO A 6 21.25 14.44 12.13
C PRO A 6 20.31 13.66 13.05
N GLN A 7 20.17 14.09 14.31
CA GLN A 7 19.34 13.46 15.32
C GLN A 7 18.70 14.51 16.22
N PRO A 8 17.42 14.35 16.60
CA PRO A 8 16.81 15.15 17.65
C PRO A 8 17.55 14.98 18.99
N PRO A 9 17.57 16.00 19.86
CA PRO A 9 18.05 15.85 21.23
C PRO A 9 17.25 14.78 21.97
N GLY A 10 17.93 13.72 22.46
CA GLY A 10 17.26 12.61 23.16
C GLY A 10 17.21 12.83 24.67
N LEU A 11 16.26 12.13 25.33
CA LEU A 11 16.20 12.03 26.79
C LEU A 11 17.25 11.02 27.29
N PRO A 12 17.81 11.21 28.49
CA PRO A 12 18.69 10.21 29.10
C PRO A 12 17.98 8.84 29.15
N LEU A 13 18.67 7.77 28.74
CA LEU A 13 18.23 6.37 28.68
C LEU A 13 17.06 6.08 27.73
N LEU A 14 16.10 6.99 27.58
CA LEU A 14 14.90 6.79 26.74
C LEU A 14 15.12 7.23 25.29
N GLY A 15 16.11 8.08 25.04
CA GLY A 15 16.40 8.61 23.70
C GLY A 15 15.26 9.49 23.17
N ASN A 16 14.87 9.25 21.92
CA ASN A 16 13.92 10.07 21.16
C ASN A 16 12.46 9.59 21.28
N ILE A 17 12.10 8.93 22.34
CA ILE A 17 10.74 8.36 22.49
C ILE A 17 9.61 9.41 22.42
N LYS A 18 9.91 10.68 22.73
CA LYS A 18 8.94 11.79 22.63
C LYS A 18 8.85 12.41 21.23
N ASP A 19 9.81 12.13 20.36
CA ASP A 19 9.86 12.68 19.00
C ASP A 19 8.94 11.93 18.03
N VAL A 20 8.49 10.73 18.42
CA VAL A 20 7.58 9.90 17.64
C VAL A 20 6.34 9.59 18.46
N ASP A 21 5.18 10.08 18.00
CA ASP A 21 3.89 9.77 18.56
C ASP A 21 3.46 8.36 18.13
N PRO A 22 3.29 7.40 19.04
CA PRO A 22 2.84 6.06 18.71
C PRO A 22 1.45 6.00 18.08
N SER A 23 0.62 7.02 18.30
CA SER A 23 -0.71 7.11 17.69
C SER A 23 -0.66 7.58 16.24
N ASN A 24 0.42 8.31 15.86
CA ASN A 24 0.64 8.76 14.47
C ASN A 24 2.13 8.83 14.13
N THR A 25 2.74 7.65 14.03
CA THR A 25 4.17 7.48 13.74
C THR A 25 4.59 8.17 12.45
N TRP A 26 3.82 8.00 11.37
CA TRP A 26 4.18 8.52 10.06
C TRP A 26 4.13 10.04 9.96
N LEU A 27 3.18 10.68 10.65
CA LEU A 27 3.15 12.15 10.76
C LEU A 27 4.38 12.67 11.52
N SER A 28 4.80 11.95 12.56
CA SER A 28 6.02 12.29 13.30
C SER A 28 7.25 12.19 12.41
N LEU A 29 7.40 11.10 11.64
CA LEU A 29 8.51 10.92 10.70
C LEU A 29 8.51 11.96 9.58
N LYS A 30 7.34 12.32 9.06
CA LYS A 30 7.19 13.42 8.11
C LYS A 30 7.72 14.74 8.68
N LYS A 31 7.29 15.11 9.90
CA LYS A 31 7.77 16.33 10.57
C LYS A 31 9.28 16.31 10.83
N LEU A 32 9.81 15.14 11.17
CA LEU A 32 11.25 14.98 11.36
C LEU A 32 12.02 15.13 10.02
N SER A 33 11.52 14.60 8.92
CA SER A 33 12.12 14.78 7.60
C SER A 33 12.11 16.25 7.16
N GLU A 34 11.02 16.97 7.41
CA GLU A 34 10.93 18.41 7.14
C GLU A 34 11.95 19.24 7.95
N LYS A 35 12.29 18.78 9.16
CA LYS A 35 13.22 19.46 10.06
C LYS A 35 14.68 19.11 9.83
N TYR A 36 14.99 17.85 9.56
CA TYR A 36 16.36 17.31 9.53
C TYR A 36 16.86 17.02 8.11
N GLY A 37 15.98 17.06 7.10
CA GLY A 37 16.34 16.92 5.70
C GLY A 37 16.39 15.48 5.19
N GLU A 38 17.28 15.23 4.24
CA GLU A 38 17.36 14.00 3.42
C GLU A 38 17.59 12.70 4.21
N ILE A 39 18.24 12.80 5.38
CA ILE A 39 18.54 11.67 6.26
C ILE A 39 18.54 12.13 7.71
N PHE A 40 17.96 11.32 8.59
CA PHE A 40 18.02 11.54 10.03
C PHE A 40 17.99 10.20 10.78
N GLN A 41 18.31 10.23 12.06
CA GLN A 41 18.19 9.05 12.91
C GLN A 41 17.50 9.40 14.23
N ILE A 42 16.87 8.38 14.82
CA ILE A 42 16.35 8.45 16.18
C ILE A 42 16.92 7.29 17.00
N LYS A 43 17.06 7.50 18.30
CA LYS A 43 17.44 6.47 19.24
C LYS A 43 16.32 6.21 20.21
N VAL A 44 15.80 5.00 20.24
CA VAL A 44 14.69 4.60 21.13
C VAL A 44 15.10 3.37 21.92
N LEU A 45 15.12 3.49 23.25
CA LEU A 45 15.49 2.40 24.17
C LEU A 45 16.82 1.71 23.79
N GLY A 46 17.81 2.51 23.40
CA GLY A 46 19.16 2.01 23.02
C GLY A 46 19.30 1.57 21.56
N LYS A 47 18.22 1.41 20.81
CA LYS A 47 18.26 1.06 19.38
C LYS A 47 18.26 2.32 18.53
N THR A 48 19.19 2.40 17.58
CA THR A 48 19.23 3.48 16.57
C THR A 48 18.52 3.02 15.31
N ILE A 49 17.66 3.88 14.77
CA ILE A 49 16.94 3.66 13.50
C ILE A 49 17.27 4.85 12.60
N VAL A 50 17.71 4.57 11.39
CA VAL A 50 18.02 5.57 10.37
C VAL A 50 16.83 5.71 9.42
N PHE A 51 16.51 6.94 9.06
CA PHE A 51 15.44 7.29 8.13
C PHE A 51 16.02 8.09 6.97
N VAL A 52 15.63 7.71 5.76
CA VAL A 52 15.98 8.41 4.53
C VAL A 52 14.74 9.01 3.91
N ALA A 53 14.77 10.30 3.64
CA ALA A 53 13.68 11.09 3.13
C ALA A 53 14.04 11.87 1.84
N GLY A 54 15.32 11.82 1.38
CA GLY A 54 15.79 12.40 0.13
C GLY A 54 15.78 11.41 -1.02
N ALA A 55 15.45 11.88 -2.22
CA ALA A 55 15.30 11.05 -3.42
C ALA A 55 16.60 10.35 -3.83
N ALA A 56 17.73 11.06 -3.82
CA ALA A 56 19.02 10.50 -4.23
C ALA A 56 19.51 9.37 -3.30
N LEU A 57 19.35 9.55 -1.98
CA LEU A 57 19.70 8.51 -1.01
C LEU A 57 18.72 7.32 -1.07
N ALA A 58 17.43 7.57 -1.33
CA ALA A 58 16.46 6.49 -1.53
C ALA A 58 16.80 5.66 -2.77
N GLU A 59 17.26 6.29 -3.85
CA GLU A 59 17.74 5.59 -5.04
C GLU A 59 18.99 4.75 -4.75
N GLU A 60 19.97 5.30 -4.03
CA GLU A 60 21.19 4.58 -3.63
C GLU A 60 20.85 3.33 -2.79
N LEU A 61 19.90 3.44 -1.85
CA LEU A 61 19.44 2.31 -1.02
C LEU A 61 18.70 1.23 -1.81
N CYS A 62 18.27 1.51 -3.03
CA CYS A 62 17.65 0.54 -3.93
C CYS A 62 18.66 -0.29 -4.75
N ASP A 63 19.97 -0.12 -4.55
CA ASP A 63 20.99 -0.98 -5.16
C ASP A 63 21.02 -2.36 -4.48
N GLU A 64 20.42 -3.36 -5.14
CA GLU A 64 20.33 -4.74 -4.64
C GLU A 64 21.69 -5.46 -4.51
N LYS A 65 22.77 -4.90 -5.02
CA LYS A 65 24.12 -5.44 -4.78
C LYS A 65 24.65 -5.06 -3.39
N ARG A 66 24.09 -4.02 -2.79
CA ARG A 66 24.52 -3.46 -1.49
C ARG A 66 23.49 -3.63 -0.39
N PHE A 67 22.21 -3.61 -0.77
CA PHE A 67 21.08 -3.55 0.14
C PHE A 67 20.02 -4.60 -0.20
N ARG A 68 19.24 -4.96 0.82
CA ARG A 68 18.10 -5.85 0.69
C ARG A 68 16.94 -5.38 1.56
N LYS A 69 15.75 -5.93 1.36
CA LYS A 69 14.60 -5.68 2.25
C LYS A 69 14.95 -6.13 3.67
N PHE A 70 14.65 -5.29 4.63
CA PHE A 70 14.69 -5.64 6.06
C PHE A 70 13.29 -6.06 6.53
N VAL A 71 13.17 -7.28 7.03
CA VAL A 71 11.93 -7.77 7.68
C VAL A 71 12.08 -7.54 9.17
N GLY A 72 11.53 -6.42 9.65
CA GLY A 72 11.65 -6.00 11.05
C GLY A 72 10.53 -5.05 11.46
N GLY A 73 10.53 -4.63 12.73
CA GLY A 73 9.53 -3.71 13.25
C GLY A 73 8.09 -4.21 13.05
N PRO A 74 7.19 -3.38 12.49
CA PRO A 74 5.79 -3.75 12.27
C PRO A 74 5.59 -5.02 11.42
N ILE A 75 6.48 -5.29 10.46
CA ILE A 75 6.35 -6.47 9.58
C ILE A 75 6.48 -7.77 10.37
N VAL A 76 7.38 -7.81 11.35
CA VAL A 76 7.53 -8.97 12.24
C VAL A 76 6.28 -9.19 13.09
N GLU A 77 5.60 -8.13 13.49
CA GLU A 77 4.36 -8.25 14.26
C GLU A 77 3.21 -8.83 13.40
N ILE A 78 3.19 -8.59 12.10
CA ILE A 78 2.21 -9.19 11.17
C ILE A 78 2.43 -10.71 11.06
N ARG A 79 3.64 -11.23 11.28
CA ARG A 79 3.90 -12.68 11.30
C ARG A 79 3.05 -13.45 12.30
N TYR A 80 2.56 -12.83 13.36
CA TYR A 80 1.59 -13.47 14.27
C TYR A 80 0.30 -13.90 13.56
N THR A 81 -0.04 -13.26 12.46
CA THR A 81 -1.27 -13.52 11.69
C THR A 81 -1.02 -14.37 10.45
N VAL A 82 0.09 -14.13 9.73
CA VAL A 82 0.37 -14.72 8.41
C VAL A 82 1.69 -15.52 8.36
N HIS A 83 2.30 -15.80 9.49
CA HIS A 83 3.53 -16.60 9.66
C HIS A 83 4.64 -16.22 8.66
N ASP A 84 5.14 -17.20 7.89
CA ASP A 84 6.19 -17.05 6.88
C ASP A 84 5.63 -16.81 5.46
N SER A 85 4.50 -16.10 5.37
CA SER A 85 3.94 -15.70 4.07
C SER A 85 4.92 -14.86 3.24
N LEU A 86 4.64 -14.72 1.97
CA LEU A 86 5.44 -13.93 1.03
C LEU A 86 5.81 -12.54 1.55
N PHE A 87 4.88 -11.88 2.26
CA PHE A 87 5.11 -10.53 2.78
C PHE A 87 6.08 -10.50 3.96
N THR A 88 6.01 -11.49 4.86
CA THR A 88 6.67 -11.50 6.16
C THR A 88 7.85 -12.46 6.28
N ALA A 89 8.06 -13.35 5.31
CA ALA A 89 9.18 -14.28 5.30
C ALA A 89 10.53 -13.54 5.38
N PHE A 90 11.45 -14.03 6.23
CA PHE A 90 12.81 -13.53 6.28
C PHE A 90 13.59 -13.90 5.01
N ASP A 91 14.71 -13.23 4.76
CA ASP A 91 15.47 -13.42 3.52
C ASP A 91 16.18 -14.78 3.43
N ASP A 92 16.40 -15.45 4.56
CA ASP A 92 16.97 -16.79 4.70
C ASP A 92 15.92 -17.92 4.74
N GLU A 93 14.63 -17.58 4.79
CA GLU A 93 13.54 -18.55 4.75
C GLU A 93 13.26 -18.99 3.30
N ALA A 94 13.33 -20.28 3.03
CA ALA A 94 13.04 -20.84 1.70
C ALA A 94 11.58 -20.61 1.25
N SER A 95 10.67 -20.40 2.20
CA SER A 95 9.25 -20.13 1.95
C SER A 95 9.04 -18.93 1.05
N TRP A 96 9.83 -17.84 1.22
CA TRP A 96 9.69 -16.68 0.36
C TRP A 96 9.81 -17.02 -1.13
N GLY A 97 10.86 -17.77 -1.52
CA GLY A 97 11.09 -18.14 -2.92
C GLY A 97 9.98 -19.06 -3.46
N ILE A 98 9.56 -20.03 -2.67
CA ILE A 98 8.49 -20.97 -3.05
C ILE A 98 7.17 -20.22 -3.27
N HIS A 99 6.76 -19.39 -2.31
CA HIS A 99 5.53 -18.62 -2.39
C HIS A 99 5.57 -17.64 -3.57
N HIS A 100 6.70 -16.92 -3.74
CA HIS A 100 6.86 -15.96 -4.84
C HIS A 100 6.70 -16.62 -6.20
N ARG A 101 7.33 -17.79 -6.46
CA ARG A 101 7.27 -18.45 -7.75
C ARG A 101 5.91 -19.06 -8.05
N ILE A 102 5.13 -19.41 -7.03
CA ILE A 102 3.74 -19.86 -7.19
C ILE A 102 2.80 -18.68 -7.43
N ILE A 103 2.97 -17.56 -6.72
CA ILE A 103 2.04 -16.43 -6.72
C ILE A 103 2.27 -15.49 -7.91
N ALA A 104 3.54 -15.17 -8.23
CA ALA A 104 3.87 -14.14 -9.21
C ALA A 104 3.24 -14.36 -10.61
N PRO A 105 3.16 -15.57 -11.15
CA PRO A 105 2.49 -15.80 -12.43
C PRO A 105 1.01 -15.39 -12.42
N MET A 106 0.32 -15.57 -11.29
CA MET A 106 -1.11 -15.28 -11.13
C MET A 106 -1.42 -13.79 -11.04
N LEU A 107 -0.41 -12.98 -10.71
CA LEU A 107 -0.49 -11.51 -10.63
C LEU A 107 0.21 -10.82 -11.82
N SER A 108 0.53 -11.57 -12.86
CA SER A 108 1.05 -11.02 -14.12
C SER A 108 -0.04 -10.22 -14.87
N THR A 109 0.37 -9.25 -15.67
CA THR A 109 -0.55 -8.41 -16.45
C THR A 109 -1.47 -9.22 -17.37
N SER A 110 -0.97 -10.34 -17.94
CA SER A 110 -1.78 -11.23 -18.78
C SER A 110 -2.89 -11.93 -18.01
N MET A 111 -2.61 -12.46 -16.82
CA MET A 111 -3.62 -13.08 -15.96
C MET A 111 -4.63 -12.06 -15.42
N LEU A 112 -4.16 -10.87 -15.09
CA LEU A 112 -5.03 -9.80 -14.59
C LEU A 112 -5.95 -9.23 -15.67
N ALA A 113 -5.58 -9.30 -16.95
CA ALA A 113 -6.46 -8.90 -18.04
C ALA A 113 -7.76 -9.72 -18.04
N ASP A 114 -7.69 -11.02 -17.72
CA ASP A 114 -8.86 -11.90 -17.64
C ASP A 114 -9.84 -11.47 -16.53
N HIS A 115 -9.35 -10.81 -15.47
CA HIS A 115 -10.15 -10.32 -14.35
C HIS A 115 -10.68 -8.88 -14.52
N PHE A 116 -10.32 -8.20 -15.60
CA PHE A 116 -10.75 -6.83 -15.85
C PHE A 116 -12.28 -6.66 -15.85
N THR A 117 -12.97 -7.55 -16.56
CA THR A 117 -14.44 -7.50 -16.65
C THR A 117 -15.10 -7.64 -15.27
N GLU A 118 -14.59 -8.52 -14.43
CA GLU A 118 -15.06 -8.72 -13.07
C GLU A 118 -14.85 -7.46 -12.22
N MET A 119 -13.64 -6.89 -12.26
CA MET A 119 -13.31 -5.63 -11.55
C MET A 119 -14.23 -4.50 -11.98
N ARG A 120 -14.40 -4.31 -13.30
CA ARG A 120 -15.28 -3.28 -13.86
C ARG A 120 -16.73 -3.45 -13.43
N ASP A 121 -17.27 -4.65 -13.54
CA ASP A 121 -18.69 -4.90 -13.29
C ASP A 121 -19.03 -4.77 -11.81
N ILE A 122 -18.15 -5.22 -10.90
CA ILE A 122 -18.31 -5.00 -9.45
C ILE A 122 -18.16 -3.51 -9.11
N THR A 123 -17.25 -2.81 -9.77
CA THR A 123 -17.11 -1.35 -9.59
C THR A 123 -18.38 -0.63 -10.05
N ASN A 124 -19.00 -1.07 -11.14
CA ASN A 124 -20.30 -0.53 -11.58
C ASN A 124 -21.39 -0.71 -10.52
N GLU A 125 -21.42 -1.83 -9.80
CA GLU A 125 -22.40 -2.00 -8.71
C GLU A 125 -22.26 -0.89 -7.66
N LEU A 126 -21.03 -0.51 -7.29
CA LEU A 126 -20.80 0.62 -6.37
C LEU A 126 -21.20 1.96 -7.02
N MET A 127 -20.87 2.19 -8.29
CA MET A 127 -21.26 3.44 -8.99
C MET A 127 -22.78 3.58 -9.04
N GLU A 128 -23.53 2.53 -9.31
CA GLU A 128 -24.99 2.54 -9.31
C GLU A 128 -25.57 2.82 -7.90
N GLN A 129 -24.96 2.26 -6.85
CA GLN A 129 -25.32 2.61 -5.47
C GLN A 129 -25.11 4.09 -5.18
N TRP A 130 -23.94 4.64 -5.55
CA TRP A 130 -23.64 6.05 -5.35
C TRP A 130 -24.56 6.98 -6.15
N LYS A 131 -24.90 6.63 -7.40
CA LYS A 131 -25.87 7.37 -8.21
C LYS A 131 -27.28 7.35 -7.61
N GLY A 132 -27.64 6.25 -6.94
CA GLY A 132 -28.94 6.09 -6.27
C GLY A 132 -29.06 6.86 -4.96
N LEU A 133 -27.97 7.43 -4.43
CA LEU A 133 -28.02 8.26 -3.24
C LEU A 133 -28.75 9.58 -3.54
N GLY A 134 -29.63 10.02 -2.64
CA GLY A 134 -30.37 11.27 -2.82
C GLY A 134 -29.48 12.52 -2.74
N ALA A 135 -30.01 13.67 -3.13
CA ALA A 135 -29.27 14.94 -3.22
C ALA A 135 -28.62 15.41 -1.90
N ASN A 136 -29.13 14.95 -0.76
CA ASN A 136 -28.59 15.27 0.57
C ASN A 136 -27.69 14.17 1.13
N ASN A 137 -27.21 13.24 0.28
CA ASN A 137 -26.31 12.20 0.73
C ASN A 137 -25.01 12.77 1.29
N LYS A 138 -24.43 12.02 2.23
CA LYS A 138 -23.11 12.25 2.77
C LYS A 138 -22.47 10.91 3.01
N ILE A 139 -21.38 10.61 2.33
CA ILE A 139 -20.64 9.37 2.49
C ILE A 139 -19.20 9.63 2.97
N ALA A 140 -18.63 8.64 3.65
CA ALA A 140 -17.20 8.52 3.88
C ALA A 140 -16.65 7.54 2.83
N PRO A 141 -16.06 8.00 1.71
CA PRO A 141 -15.78 7.14 0.57
C PRO A 141 -14.83 5.98 0.91
N LEU A 142 -13.95 6.14 1.90
CA LEU A 142 -13.03 5.09 2.32
C LEU A 142 -13.75 3.82 2.77
N GLY A 143 -14.89 3.94 3.45
CA GLY A 143 -15.67 2.78 3.91
C GLY A 143 -16.20 1.95 2.73
N ASP A 144 -16.83 2.61 1.76
CA ASP A 144 -17.36 1.96 0.57
C ASP A 144 -16.24 1.37 -0.30
N LEU A 145 -15.11 2.08 -0.42
CA LEU A 145 -13.94 1.61 -1.16
C LEU A 145 -13.26 0.41 -0.48
N ASN A 146 -13.26 0.33 0.85
CA ASN A 146 -12.79 -0.87 1.57
C ASN A 146 -13.66 -2.10 1.27
N ARG A 147 -14.98 -1.90 1.21
CA ARG A 147 -15.93 -2.97 0.82
C ARG A 147 -15.71 -3.42 -0.61
N LEU A 148 -15.55 -2.46 -1.53
CA LEU A 148 -15.26 -2.72 -2.94
C LEU A 148 -13.96 -3.50 -3.10
N ASN A 149 -12.90 -3.06 -2.40
CA ASN A 149 -11.60 -3.72 -2.45
C ASN A 149 -11.68 -5.17 -1.95
N LEU A 150 -12.33 -5.42 -0.81
CA LEU A 150 -12.48 -6.79 -0.30
C LEU A 150 -13.29 -7.66 -1.26
N GLU A 151 -14.39 -7.13 -1.82
CA GLU A 151 -15.23 -7.84 -2.80
C GLU A 151 -14.43 -8.24 -4.05
N ILE A 152 -13.73 -7.26 -4.65
CA ILE A 152 -12.96 -7.49 -5.88
C ILE A 152 -11.76 -8.40 -5.61
N THR A 153 -11.02 -8.19 -4.52
CA THR A 153 -9.86 -9.04 -4.17
C THR A 153 -10.30 -10.49 -4.02
N THR A 154 -11.34 -10.74 -3.21
CA THR A 154 -11.83 -12.10 -2.96
C THR A 154 -12.41 -12.74 -4.22
N TYR A 155 -13.13 -11.99 -5.05
CA TYR A 155 -13.71 -12.57 -6.25
C TYR A 155 -12.67 -12.84 -7.34
N THR A 156 -11.79 -11.87 -7.61
CA THR A 156 -10.80 -12.02 -8.70
C THR A 156 -9.68 -13.01 -8.36
N LEU A 157 -9.22 -13.05 -7.10
CA LEU A 157 -8.09 -13.88 -6.70
C LEU A 157 -8.50 -15.24 -6.11
N GLU A 158 -9.71 -15.32 -5.55
CA GLU A 158 -10.14 -16.48 -4.77
C GLU A 158 -11.48 -17.08 -5.25
N GLY A 159 -12.14 -16.43 -6.22
CA GLY A 159 -13.30 -16.96 -6.93
C GLY A 159 -14.61 -16.91 -6.16
N LYS A 160 -14.69 -16.20 -5.01
CA LYS A 160 -15.90 -16.12 -4.18
C LYS A 160 -16.45 -14.70 -4.11
N ARG A 161 -17.71 -14.49 -4.52
CA ARG A 161 -18.45 -13.25 -4.28
C ARG A 161 -18.90 -13.21 -2.82
N LEU A 162 -18.59 -12.12 -2.13
CA LEU A 162 -19.01 -11.88 -0.74
C LEU A 162 -20.34 -11.13 -0.66
N ASN A 163 -20.71 -10.41 -1.73
CA ASN A 163 -21.84 -9.48 -1.78
C ASN A 163 -21.78 -8.41 -0.68
N ASN A 164 -20.56 -7.90 -0.44
CA ASN A 164 -20.20 -7.05 0.69
C ASN A 164 -20.48 -5.55 0.43
N LEU A 165 -20.93 -5.17 -0.78
CA LEU A 165 -21.19 -3.76 -1.12
C LEU A 165 -22.41 -3.20 -0.40
N THR A 166 -23.37 -4.07 -0.02
CA THR A 166 -24.58 -3.72 0.72
C THR A 166 -24.63 -4.43 2.06
N GLY A 167 -25.45 -3.94 2.97
CA GLY A 167 -25.61 -4.55 4.29
C GLY A 167 -24.53 -4.19 5.31
N PRO A 168 -24.35 -4.98 6.36
CA PRO A 168 -23.32 -4.73 7.38
C PRO A 168 -21.91 -4.95 6.81
N GLU A 169 -20.94 -4.21 7.35
CA GLU A 169 -19.53 -4.36 6.97
C GLU A 169 -19.03 -5.79 7.28
N HIS A 170 -18.28 -6.36 6.35
CA HIS A 170 -17.72 -7.70 6.54
C HIS A 170 -16.68 -7.69 7.68
N PRO A 171 -16.74 -8.65 8.64
CA PRO A 171 -15.87 -8.65 9.83
C PRO A 171 -14.37 -8.67 9.51
N VAL A 172 -13.98 -9.15 8.35
CA VAL A 172 -12.58 -9.18 7.87
C VAL A 172 -11.99 -7.78 7.75
N ILE A 173 -12.76 -6.77 7.32
CA ILE A 173 -12.28 -5.39 7.18
C ILE A 173 -11.79 -4.88 8.54
N LYS A 174 -12.64 -4.99 9.55
CA LYS A 174 -12.26 -4.59 10.92
C LYS A 174 -11.12 -5.45 11.48
N ALA A 175 -11.12 -6.75 11.26
CA ALA A 175 -10.07 -7.64 11.75
C ALA A 175 -8.71 -7.31 11.12
N MET A 176 -8.68 -7.02 9.82
CA MET A 176 -7.49 -6.57 9.11
C MET A 176 -6.97 -5.24 9.70
N GLU A 177 -7.86 -4.28 9.92
CA GLU A 177 -7.51 -3.02 10.55
C GLU A 177 -6.94 -3.21 11.96
N ASP A 178 -7.55 -4.05 12.78
CA ASP A 178 -7.12 -4.32 14.14
C ASP A 178 -5.74 -5.01 14.17
N ALA A 179 -5.50 -5.99 13.30
CA ALA A 179 -4.22 -6.70 13.21
C ALA A 179 -3.09 -5.76 12.75
N THR A 180 -3.31 -4.97 11.70
CA THR A 180 -2.29 -4.08 11.13
C THR A 180 -2.02 -2.87 12.04
N SER A 181 -3.04 -2.32 12.71
CA SER A 181 -2.85 -1.22 13.67
C SER A 181 -2.07 -1.69 14.91
N GLU A 182 -2.30 -2.91 15.39
CA GLU A 182 -1.50 -3.48 16.47
C GLU A 182 -0.06 -3.71 16.02
N ALA A 183 0.16 -4.19 14.80
CA ALA A 183 1.51 -4.39 14.25
C ALA A 183 2.35 -3.10 14.27
N ILE A 184 1.76 -1.96 13.91
CA ILE A 184 2.46 -0.65 13.97
C ILE A 184 2.77 -0.22 15.40
N LYS A 185 1.85 -0.44 16.34
CA LYS A 185 1.95 0.09 17.71
C LYS A 185 2.80 -0.79 18.64
N ARG A 186 2.85 -2.09 18.40
CA ARG A 186 3.54 -3.05 19.30
C ARG A 186 5.04 -2.79 19.43
N PRO A 187 5.81 -2.48 18.38
CA PRO A 187 7.25 -2.21 18.52
C PRO A 187 7.59 -0.99 19.39
N THR A 188 6.66 -0.04 19.54
CA THR A 188 6.85 1.19 20.32
C THR A 188 6.34 1.09 21.78
N ARG A 189 5.72 -0.05 22.13
CA ARG A 189 5.19 -0.29 23.48
C ARG A 189 6.06 -1.29 24.24
N PRO A 190 6.15 -1.17 25.60
CA PRO A 190 6.73 -2.23 26.42
C PRO A 190 6.02 -3.55 26.21
N GLY A 191 6.78 -4.66 26.06
CA GLY A 191 6.24 -5.99 25.72
C GLY A 191 5.18 -6.48 26.72
N ILE A 192 5.34 -6.15 28.02
CA ILE A 192 4.36 -6.50 29.06
C ILE A 192 2.98 -5.86 28.82
N PHE A 193 2.93 -4.62 28.30
CA PHE A 193 1.66 -3.96 27.98
C PHE A 193 1.01 -4.60 26.75
N ASN A 194 1.81 -5.00 25.75
CA ASN A 194 1.31 -5.75 24.61
C ASN A 194 0.63 -7.05 25.05
N TRP A 195 1.22 -7.75 26.02
CA TRP A 195 0.66 -9.00 26.55
C TRP A 195 -0.59 -8.76 27.39
N LEU A 196 -0.55 -7.85 28.36
CA LEU A 196 -1.64 -7.63 29.32
C LEU A 196 -2.89 -6.98 28.71
N PHE A 197 -2.73 -6.00 27.83
CA PHE A 197 -3.83 -5.12 27.40
C PHE A 197 -4.21 -5.29 25.93
N TYR A 198 -3.28 -5.65 25.07
CA TYR A 198 -3.47 -5.64 23.62
C TYR A 198 -3.37 -7.02 22.96
N GLY A 199 -2.92 -8.03 23.68
CA GLY A 199 -2.79 -9.39 23.15
C GLY A 199 -4.13 -10.01 22.73
N GLY A 200 -5.19 -9.73 23.48
CA GLY A 200 -6.54 -10.21 23.15
C GLY A 200 -7.08 -9.65 21.83
N LYS A 201 -6.82 -8.39 21.54
CA LYS A 201 -7.25 -7.74 20.29
C LYS A 201 -6.58 -8.37 19.07
N LEU A 202 -5.25 -8.50 19.09
CA LEU A 202 -4.50 -9.14 18.00
C LEU A 202 -4.93 -10.60 17.81
N LYS A 203 -5.08 -11.37 18.91
CA LYS A 203 -5.53 -12.76 18.84
C LYS A 203 -6.92 -12.90 18.23
N SER A 204 -7.86 -12.03 18.59
CA SER A 204 -9.22 -12.02 18.03
C SER A 204 -9.20 -11.69 16.52
N ALA A 205 -8.45 -10.64 16.13
CA ALA A 205 -8.30 -10.26 14.73
C ALA A 205 -7.68 -11.40 13.90
N THR A 206 -6.59 -12.00 14.38
CA THR A 206 -5.93 -13.16 13.75
C THR A 206 -6.90 -14.32 13.58
N LYS A 207 -7.70 -14.64 14.63
CA LYS A 207 -8.70 -15.71 14.56
C LYS A 207 -9.72 -15.46 13.45
N THR A 208 -10.24 -14.24 13.35
CA THR A 208 -11.23 -13.86 12.32
C THR A 208 -10.63 -13.97 10.91
N LEU A 209 -9.42 -13.43 10.72
CA LEU A 209 -8.75 -13.49 9.41
C LEU A 209 -8.44 -14.91 8.96
N ARG A 210 -7.90 -15.75 9.87
CA ARG A 210 -7.59 -17.14 9.53
C ARG A 210 -8.84 -18.00 9.34
N ALA A 211 -9.93 -17.72 10.06
CA ALA A 211 -11.22 -18.37 9.83
C ALA A 211 -11.77 -18.03 8.43
N PHE A 212 -11.63 -16.80 8.00
CA PHE A 212 -12.00 -16.36 6.64
C PHE A 212 -11.17 -17.09 5.58
N GLY A 213 -9.84 -17.16 5.74
CA GLY A 213 -8.99 -17.93 4.81
C GLY A 213 -9.37 -19.41 4.74
N ALA A 214 -9.65 -20.05 5.89
CA ALA A 214 -10.11 -21.42 5.93
C ALA A 214 -11.49 -21.61 5.27
N GLU A 215 -12.39 -20.65 5.43
CA GLU A 215 -13.70 -20.64 4.77
C GLU A 215 -13.56 -20.59 3.23
N LEU A 216 -12.65 -19.78 2.70
CA LEU A 216 -12.41 -19.70 1.26
C LEU A 216 -11.85 -21.00 0.69
N VAL A 217 -10.90 -21.61 1.39
CA VAL A 217 -10.38 -22.94 1.02
C VAL A 217 -11.50 -23.99 1.01
N GLN A 218 -12.33 -24.01 2.06
CA GLN A 218 -13.45 -24.94 2.14
C GLN A 218 -14.48 -24.69 1.06
N TYR A 219 -14.82 -23.41 0.82
CA TYR A 219 -15.74 -23.02 -0.26
C TYR A 219 -15.27 -23.55 -1.63
N ARG A 220 -13.97 -23.43 -1.95
CA ARG A 220 -13.40 -23.94 -3.20
C ARG A 220 -13.49 -25.47 -3.26
N LYS A 221 -13.26 -26.18 -2.16
CA LYS A 221 -13.38 -27.66 -2.09
C LYS A 221 -14.84 -28.10 -2.32
N ASP A 222 -15.79 -27.36 -1.75
CA ASP A 222 -17.24 -27.67 -1.87
C ASP A 222 -17.83 -27.24 -3.20
N ASN A 223 -17.20 -26.26 -3.88
CA ASN A 223 -17.62 -25.71 -5.18
C ASN A 223 -16.45 -25.80 -6.18
N PRO A 224 -16.10 -26.99 -6.69
CA PRO A 224 -15.06 -27.17 -7.68
C PRO A 224 -15.33 -26.34 -8.94
N THR A 225 -14.28 -25.78 -9.54
CA THR A 225 -14.37 -24.94 -10.73
C THR A 225 -13.11 -25.06 -11.56
N ASP A 226 -13.21 -24.82 -12.86
CA ASP A 226 -12.06 -24.72 -13.78
C ASP A 226 -11.40 -23.34 -13.78
N ARG A 227 -11.79 -22.47 -12.84
CA ARG A 227 -11.25 -21.13 -12.70
C ARG A 227 -9.76 -21.18 -12.38
N ARG A 228 -8.96 -20.52 -13.21
CA ARG A 228 -7.51 -20.35 -13.02
C ARG A 228 -7.28 -19.01 -12.29
N ASP A 229 -7.30 -19.05 -10.97
CA ASP A 229 -7.06 -17.88 -10.10
C ASP A 229 -5.96 -18.18 -9.10
N LEU A 230 -5.67 -17.20 -8.23
CA LEU A 230 -4.63 -17.33 -7.22
C LEU A 230 -4.91 -18.49 -6.27
N LEU A 231 -6.17 -18.69 -5.83
CA LEU A 231 -6.51 -19.78 -4.91
C LEU A 231 -6.28 -21.15 -5.55
N ASP A 232 -6.58 -21.31 -6.86
CA ASP A 232 -6.26 -22.53 -7.59
C ASP A 232 -4.75 -22.81 -7.58
N ALA A 233 -3.94 -21.79 -7.89
CA ALA A 233 -2.48 -21.92 -7.87
C ALA A 233 -1.93 -22.25 -6.48
N LEU A 234 -2.43 -21.62 -5.42
CA LEU A 234 -2.01 -21.91 -4.04
C LEU A 234 -2.32 -23.35 -3.61
N LEU A 235 -3.43 -23.91 -4.08
CA LEU A 235 -3.86 -25.27 -3.75
C LEU A 235 -3.18 -26.36 -4.57
N THR A 236 -2.82 -26.08 -5.84
CA THR A 236 -2.46 -27.12 -6.81
C THR A 236 -1.04 -27.01 -7.35
N ALA A 237 -0.49 -25.78 -7.41
CA ALA A 237 0.80 -25.58 -8.04
C ALA A 237 1.97 -26.15 -7.23
N LYS A 238 3.02 -26.51 -7.96
CA LYS A 238 4.31 -26.87 -7.41
C LYS A 238 5.33 -25.81 -7.77
N ASP A 239 6.14 -25.45 -6.81
CA ASP A 239 7.29 -24.58 -7.05
C ASP A 239 8.21 -25.17 -8.14
N PRO A 240 8.48 -24.47 -9.22
CA PRO A 240 9.26 -25.00 -10.35
C PRO A 240 10.71 -25.34 -10.02
N GLU A 241 11.28 -24.73 -8.96
CA GLU A 241 12.67 -24.98 -8.58
C GLU A 241 12.80 -26.18 -7.61
N THR A 242 11.87 -26.30 -6.66
CA THR A 242 11.98 -27.28 -5.58
C THR A 242 11.01 -28.45 -5.70
N GLY A 243 9.99 -28.34 -6.55
CA GLY A 243 8.90 -29.30 -6.68
C GLY A 243 7.93 -29.33 -5.49
N LYS A 244 8.09 -28.44 -4.51
CA LYS A 244 7.26 -28.38 -3.31
C LYS A 244 5.93 -27.65 -3.59
N SER A 245 4.87 -28.15 -2.98
CA SER A 245 3.58 -27.45 -2.87
C SER A 245 3.49 -26.73 -1.53
N LEU A 246 2.56 -25.77 -1.42
CA LEU A 246 2.23 -25.14 -0.15
C LEU A 246 1.44 -26.12 0.74
N THR A 247 1.64 -26.01 2.04
CA THR A 247 0.79 -26.70 3.02
C THR A 247 -0.54 -25.94 3.18
N ASP A 248 -1.59 -26.60 3.66
CA ASP A 248 -2.89 -25.95 3.93
C ASP A 248 -2.75 -24.69 4.81
N ALA A 249 -1.84 -24.72 5.79
CA ALA A 249 -1.56 -23.58 6.65
C ALA A 249 -0.94 -22.40 5.87
N GLN A 250 0.00 -22.66 4.96
CA GLN A 250 0.63 -21.65 4.12
C GLN A 250 -0.33 -21.10 3.07
N VAL A 251 -1.24 -21.93 2.55
CA VAL A 251 -2.33 -21.44 1.68
C VAL A 251 -3.20 -20.42 2.42
N ILE A 252 -3.60 -20.73 3.66
CA ILE A 252 -4.37 -19.79 4.50
C ILE A 252 -3.55 -18.52 4.78
N ASP A 253 -2.25 -18.63 5.03
CA ASP A 253 -1.38 -17.49 5.28
C ASP A 253 -1.34 -16.53 4.07
N GLU A 254 -1.27 -17.07 2.85
CA GLU A 254 -1.29 -16.25 1.64
C GLU A 254 -2.66 -15.64 1.35
N ILE A 255 -3.76 -16.39 1.53
CA ILE A 255 -5.12 -15.86 1.38
C ILE A 255 -5.35 -14.69 2.35
N VAL A 256 -4.89 -14.79 3.58
CA VAL A 256 -5.00 -13.69 4.58
C VAL A 256 -4.06 -12.52 4.22
N THR A 257 -2.94 -12.79 3.58
CA THR A 257 -1.99 -11.76 3.14
C THR A 257 -2.58 -10.87 2.03
N MET A 258 -3.45 -11.40 1.14
CA MET A 258 -4.00 -10.65 0.01
C MET A 258 -4.86 -9.44 0.45
N PRO A 259 -5.89 -9.55 1.31
CA PRO A 259 -6.64 -8.39 1.78
C PRO A 259 -5.80 -7.41 2.61
N ILE A 260 -4.79 -7.89 3.38
CA ILE A 260 -3.85 -7.00 4.07
C ILE A 260 -3.07 -6.16 3.05
N GLY A 261 -2.53 -6.79 2.02
CA GLY A 261 -1.77 -6.10 0.95
C GLY A 261 -2.62 -5.13 0.13
N SER A 262 -3.83 -5.53 -0.26
CA SER A 262 -4.71 -4.72 -1.10
C SER A 262 -5.33 -3.52 -0.37
N SER A 263 -5.28 -3.48 0.97
CA SER A 263 -5.88 -2.40 1.79
C SER A 263 -5.31 -1.01 1.55
N THR A 264 -4.19 -0.89 0.83
CA THR A 264 -3.61 0.40 0.40
C THR A 264 -4.41 1.06 -0.73
N ALA A 265 -5.04 0.28 -1.61
CA ALA A 265 -5.75 0.79 -2.78
C ALA A 265 -6.97 1.68 -2.42
N PRO A 266 -7.85 1.32 -1.48
CA PRO A 266 -8.91 2.20 -0.99
C PRO A 266 -8.40 3.53 -0.44
N CYS A 267 -7.25 3.52 0.23
CA CYS A 267 -6.63 4.73 0.79
C CYS A 267 -6.16 5.68 -0.33
N LEU A 268 -5.59 5.13 -1.40
CA LEU A 268 -5.24 5.88 -2.60
C LEU A 268 -6.48 6.52 -3.24
N LEU A 269 -7.52 5.73 -3.48
CA LEU A 269 -8.73 6.18 -4.15
C LEU A 269 -9.48 7.26 -3.33
N ALA A 270 -9.58 7.08 -2.01
CA ALA A 270 -10.15 8.11 -1.13
C ALA A 270 -9.35 9.42 -1.17
N SER A 271 -8.01 9.33 -1.22
CA SER A 271 -7.15 10.50 -1.38
C SER A 271 -7.28 11.13 -2.78
N ALA A 272 -7.43 10.31 -3.82
CA ALA A 272 -7.67 10.80 -5.19
C ALA A 272 -8.98 11.56 -5.28
N ILE A 273 -10.07 11.10 -4.65
CA ILE A 273 -11.34 11.83 -4.57
C ILE A 273 -11.11 13.21 -3.93
N LEU A 274 -10.35 13.28 -2.81
CA LEU A 274 -10.03 14.55 -2.18
C LEU A 274 -9.30 15.50 -3.15
N PHE A 275 -8.24 15.02 -3.81
CA PHE A 275 -7.48 15.85 -4.74
C PHE A 275 -8.33 16.29 -5.94
N LEU A 276 -9.21 15.45 -6.45
CA LEU A 276 -10.12 15.79 -7.54
C LEU A 276 -11.15 16.84 -7.11
N THR A 277 -11.70 16.77 -5.89
CA THR A 277 -12.62 17.82 -5.39
C THR A 277 -11.94 19.18 -5.23
N GLN A 278 -10.64 19.22 -5.03
CA GLN A 278 -9.85 20.44 -4.89
C GLN A 278 -9.28 20.97 -6.21
N ASN A 279 -9.33 20.19 -7.30
CA ASN A 279 -8.75 20.52 -8.60
C ASN A 279 -9.75 20.24 -9.74
N PRO A 280 -10.78 21.08 -9.91
CA PRO A 280 -11.85 20.84 -10.90
C PRO A 280 -11.37 20.89 -12.36
N ASP A 281 -10.28 21.61 -12.65
CA ASP A 281 -9.63 21.63 -13.95
C ASP A 281 -9.02 20.28 -14.32
N VAL A 282 -8.48 19.55 -13.34
CA VAL A 282 -7.98 18.16 -13.52
C VAL A 282 -9.14 17.23 -13.88
N VAL A 283 -10.29 17.37 -13.21
CA VAL A 283 -11.49 16.58 -13.54
C VAL A 283 -11.94 16.86 -14.97
N THR A 284 -11.95 18.12 -15.38
CA THR A 284 -12.33 18.52 -16.75
C THR A 284 -11.43 17.88 -17.80
N LYS A 285 -10.10 17.92 -17.60
CA LYS A 285 -9.13 17.31 -18.53
C LYS A 285 -9.28 15.78 -18.56
N ALA A 286 -9.46 15.13 -17.40
CA ALA A 286 -9.66 13.69 -17.33
C ALA A 286 -10.93 13.25 -18.06
N ARG A 287 -12.02 14.00 -17.90
CA ARG A 287 -13.27 13.72 -18.62
C ARG A 287 -13.14 13.90 -20.12
N ALA A 288 -12.40 14.92 -20.58
CA ALA A 288 -12.12 15.10 -22.00
C ALA A 288 -11.35 13.90 -22.58
N GLU A 289 -10.39 13.33 -21.85
CA GLU A 289 -9.72 12.08 -22.26
C GLU A 289 -10.69 10.91 -22.29
N LEU A 290 -11.52 10.72 -21.23
CA LEU A 290 -12.48 9.62 -21.15
C LEU A 290 -13.53 9.69 -22.27
N ASP A 291 -14.02 10.87 -22.56
CA ASP A 291 -14.99 11.09 -23.64
C ASP A 291 -14.38 10.83 -25.02
N ALA A 292 -13.09 11.15 -25.22
CA ALA A 292 -12.37 10.88 -26.46
C ALA A 292 -12.03 9.39 -26.64
N VAL A 293 -11.66 8.68 -25.57
CA VAL A 293 -11.18 7.29 -25.61
C VAL A 293 -12.32 6.30 -25.52
N ILE A 294 -13.29 6.51 -24.64
CA ILE A 294 -14.39 5.58 -24.36
C ILE A 294 -15.71 6.10 -24.95
N GLY A 295 -15.96 7.41 -24.82
CA GLY A 295 -17.21 8.05 -25.22
C GLY A 295 -18.43 7.43 -24.51
N SER A 296 -19.51 7.21 -25.26
CA SER A 296 -20.71 6.51 -24.78
C SER A 296 -20.58 4.99 -24.79
N GLY A 297 -19.44 4.45 -25.22
CA GLY A 297 -19.18 3.02 -25.33
C GLY A 297 -18.95 2.34 -23.98
N LYS A 298 -18.83 1.01 -24.01
CA LYS A 298 -18.49 0.21 -22.85
C LYS A 298 -17.00 0.38 -22.54
N PHE A 299 -16.66 0.54 -21.27
CA PHE A 299 -15.27 0.55 -20.82
C PHE A 299 -14.69 -0.86 -20.95
N GLU A 300 -13.63 -1.01 -21.72
CA GLU A 300 -12.97 -2.28 -22.05
C GLU A 300 -11.49 -2.23 -21.63
N TYR A 301 -10.87 -3.41 -21.46
CA TYR A 301 -9.47 -3.54 -21.04
C TYR A 301 -8.50 -2.76 -21.94
N ALA A 302 -8.75 -2.77 -23.26
CA ALA A 302 -7.89 -2.07 -24.22
C ALA A 302 -7.85 -0.54 -24.01
N HIS A 303 -8.82 0.05 -23.32
CA HIS A 303 -8.82 1.47 -23.03
C HIS A 303 -7.81 1.85 -21.95
N LEU A 304 -7.47 0.92 -21.02
CA LEU A 304 -6.56 1.23 -19.90
C LEU A 304 -5.24 1.83 -20.36
N THR A 305 -4.66 1.30 -21.43
CA THR A 305 -3.37 1.79 -21.95
C THR A 305 -3.47 3.13 -22.67
N GLN A 306 -4.67 3.60 -22.99
CA GLN A 306 -4.94 4.87 -23.69
C GLN A 306 -5.26 6.00 -22.71
N LEU A 307 -5.65 5.70 -21.46
CA LEU A 307 -6.07 6.67 -20.45
C LEU A 307 -4.84 7.25 -19.72
N LYS A 308 -4.03 8.02 -20.42
CA LYS A 308 -2.75 8.53 -19.90
C LYS A 308 -2.92 9.61 -18.84
N TYR A 309 -3.93 10.46 -18.97
CA TYR A 309 -4.20 11.49 -17.96
C TYR A 309 -4.76 10.89 -16.67
N VAL A 310 -5.66 9.91 -16.77
CA VAL A 310 -6.16 9.16 -15.60
C VAL A 310 -5.01 8.40 -14.92
N GLU A 311 -4.09 7.80 -15.68
CA GLU A 311 -2.87 7.19 -15.15
C GLU A 311 -2.00 8.21 -14.42
N GLY A 312 -1.86 9.41 -14.98
CA GLY A 312 -1.16 10.54 -14.35
C GLY A 312 -1.81 10.96 -13.02
N ILE A 313 -3.15 11.03 -12.98
CA ILE A 313 -3.91 11.29 -11.73
C ILE A 313 -3.60 10.23 -10.69
N MET A 314 -3.64 8.95 -11.04
CA MET A 314 -3.34 7.84 -10.13
C MET A 314 -1.93 7.95 -9.55
N ARG A 315 -0.93 8.17 -10.40
CA ARG A 315 0.48 8.31 -9.98
C ARG A 315 0.72 9.54 -9.11
N GLU A 316 0.10 10.67 -9.45
CA GLU A 316 0.23 11.90 -8.65
C GLU A 316 -0.48 11.76 -7.30
N ALA A 317 -1.62 11.07 -7.26
CA ALA A 317 -2.27 10.72 -6.01
C ALA A 317 -1.39 9.78 -5.16
N LEU A 318 -0.73 8.77 -5.74
CA LEU A 318 0.25 7.92 -5.07
C LEU A 318 1.40 8.76 -4.47
N ARG A 319 1.94 9.69 -5.23
CA ARG A 319 3.03 10.56 -4.79
C ARG A 319 2.64 11.38 -3.56
N LEU A 320 1.45 11.97 -3.56
CA LEU A 320 1.02 12.89 -2.50
C LEU A 320 0.40 12.19 -1.29
N SER A 321 -0.28 11.04 -1.47
CA SER A 321 -0.95 10.32 -0.40
C SER A 321 -0.11 9.22 0.23
N PHE A 322 0.83 8.62 -0.53
CA PHE A 322 1.72 7.52 -0.10
C PHE A 322 1.01 6.51 0.83
N PRO A 323 -0.02 5.77 0.36
CA PRO A 323 -0.79 4.85 1.20
C PRO A 323 0.06 3.83 1.97
N ALA A 324 1.13 3.30 1.33
CA ALA A 324 2.23 2.65 2.00
C ALA A 324 3.30 3.71 2.30
N PRO A 325 3.51 4.10 3.55
CA PRO A 325 4.27 5.31 3.88
C PRO A 325 5.79 5.15 3.78
N GLY A 326 6.27 3.94 3.58
CA GLY A 326 7.70 3.65 3.45
C GLY A 326 7.99 2.16 3.42
N PHE A 327 9.25 1.82 3.29
CA PHE A 327 9.72 0.44 3.33
C PHE A 327 11.10 0.33 3.98
N ASN A 328 11.39 -0.86 4.49
CA ASN A 328 12.57 -1.11 5.30
C ASN A 328 13.67 -1.76 4.44
N ILE A 329 14.87 -1.24 4.55
CA ILE A 329 16.07 -1.71 3.87
C ILE A 329 17.16 -1.97 4.91
N GLU A 330 18.04 -2.92 4.65
CA GLU A 330 19.28 -3.12 5.41
C GLU A 330 20.44 -3.37 4.43
N PRO A 331 21.69 -3.04 4.82
CA PRO A 331 22.84 -3.52 4.09
C PRO A 331 22.84 -5.04 4.03
N ILE A 332 23.30 -5.61 2.91
CA ILE A 332 23.47 -7.08 2.83
C ILE A 332 24.49 -7.50 3.89
N PRO A 333 24.14 -8.40 4.82
CA PRO A 333 25.05 -8.82 5.87
C PRO A 333 26.34 -9.42 5.30
N ASN A 334 27.47 -8.91 5.77
CA ASN A 334 28.79 -9.46 5.45
C ASN A 334 29.59 -9.63 6.77
N ALA A 335 29.66 -10.85 7.25
CA ALA A 335 30.35 -11.16 8.50
C ALA A 335 31.88 -10.88 8.45
N ALA A 336 32.48 -10.85 7.26
CA ALA A 336 33.90 -10.60 7.05
C ALA A 336 34.24 -9.11 6.97
N ASP A 337 33.31 -8.26 6.59
CA ASP A 337 33.51 -6.82 6.44
C ASP A 337 32.87 -6.06 7.61
N LYS A 338 33.73 -5.47 8.44
CA LYS A 338 33.34 -4.63 9.58
C LYS A 338 33.37 -3.14 9.28
N LYS A 339 33.72 -2.75 8.03
CA LYS A 339 33.77 -1.34 7.66
C LYS A 339 32.35 -0.79 7.55
N PRO A 340 32.14 0.46 7.96
CA PRO A 340 30.79 1.06 7.80
C PRO A 340 30.41 1.15 6.33
N VAL A 341 29.12 1.01 6.06
CA VAL A 341 28.54 1.20 4.72
C VAL A 341 28.42 2.70 4.47
N LEU A 342 28.97 3.16 3.36
CA LEU A 342 28.96 4.56 2.97
C LEU A 342 27.69 4.88 2.18
N LEU A 343 27.11 6.05 2.46
CA LEU A 343 25.96 6.62 1.75
C LEU A 343 26.26 8.06 1.29
N GLY A 344 25.61 8.49 0.21
CA GLY A 344 25.75 9.84 -0.35
C GLY A 344 27.20 10.16 -0.75
N GLY A 345 27.86 9.24 -1.48
CA GLY A 345 29.25 9.43 -1.87
C GLY A 345 30.24 9.48 -0.69
N GLY A 346 29.91 8.88 0.45
CA GLY A 346 30.70 8.88 1.67
C GLY A 346 30.37 10.01 2.65
N LYS A 347 29.33 10.80 2.36
CA LYS A 347 28.84 11.87 3.23
C LYS A 347 28.32 11.31 4.56
N TYR A 348 27.69 10.14 4.54
CA TYR A 348 27.14 9.45 5.71
C TYR A 348 27.69 8.03 5.86
N GLN A 349 27.59 7.49 7.04
CA GLN A 349 28.00 6.12 7.37
C GLN A 349 26.95 5.43 8.22
N ILE A 350 26.65 4.16 7.90
CA ILE A 350 25.80 3.28 8.69
C ILE A 350 26.51 1.96 8.99
N ALA A 351 26.10 1.26 10.04
CA ALA A 351 26.62 -0.08 10.33
C ALA A 351 25.98 -1.13 9.41
N HIS A 352 26.64 -2.28 9.24
CA HIS A 352 26.11 -3.38 8.41
C HIS A 352 24.81 -4.01 8.93
N ASP A 353 24.54 -3.90 10.22
CA ASP A 353 23.32 -4.37 10.88
C ASP A 353 22.31 -3.25 11.09
N GLN A 354 22.53 -2.10 10.46
CA GLN A 354 21.69 -0.93 10.61
C GLN A 354 20.50 -0.98 9.67
N ALA A 355 19.29 -1.14 10.23
CA ALA A 355 18.07 -0.95 9.46
C ALA A 355 17.89 0.52 9.07
N VAL A 356 17.47 0.74 7.84
CA VAL A 356 17.12 2.05 7.27
C VAL A 356 15.68 2.01 6.79
N ILE A 357 14.91 3.02 7.15
CA ILE A 357 13.53 3.19 6.69
C ILE A 357 13.47 4.32 5.68
N ILE A 358 13.01 4.02 4.47
CA ILE A 358 12.73 5.03 3.46
C ILE A 358 11.36 5.65 3.77
N VAL A 359 11.33 6.97 3.97
CA VAL A 359 10.13 7.74 4.32
C VAL A 359 9.58 8.40 3.06
N LEU A 360 8.57 7.79 2.44
CA LEU A 360 8.02 8.27 1.17
C LEU A 360 7.40 9.66 1.27
N ALA A 361 6.94 10.08 2.45
CA ALA A 361 6.47 11.45 2.68
C ALA A 361 7.52 12.53 2.37
N GLY A 362 8.80 12.24 2.59
CA GLY A 362 9.91 13.12 2.20
C GLY A 362 10.32 12.89 0.75
N VAL A 363 10.67 11.64 0.40
CA VAL A 363 11.13 11.27 -0.95
C VAL A 363 10.19 11.76 -2.05
N ASN A 364 8.90 11.55 -1.89
CA ASN A 364 7.89 11.91 -2.88
C ASN A 364 7.64 13.44 -2.99
N ARG A 365 8.19 14.21 -2.07
CA ARG A 365 8.04 15.66 -2.00
C ARG A 365 9.39 16.37 -1.97
N ASP A 366 10.43 15.68 -2.40
CA ASP A 366 11.78 16.22 -2.46
C ASP A 366 11.81 17.45 -3.39
N PRO A 367 12.13 18.64 -2.87
CA PRO A 367 12.13 19.88 -3.68
C PRO A 367 13.28 19.92 -4.71
N GLU A 368 14.28 19.07 -4.58
CA GLU A 368 15.32 18.90 -5.61
C GLU A 368 14.78 18.20 -6.86
N VAL A 369 13.62 17.52 -6.76
CA VAL A 369 12.98 16.78 -7.85
C VAL A 369 11.69 17.42 -8.30
N PHE A 370 10.88 17.91 -7.36
CA PHE A 370 9.53 18.39 -7.64
C PHE A 370 9.39 19.88 -7.36
N ASP A 371 9.19 20.65 -8.41
CA ASP A 371 8.71 22.04 -8.34
C ASP A 371 7.32 22.06 -7.72
N GLU A 372 7.06 22.95 -6.75
CA GLU A 372 5.80 22.98 -6.01
C GLU A 372 5.37 21.57 -5.53
N PRO A 373 6.14 20.95 -4.64
CA PRO A 373 6.02 19.52 -4.32
C PRO A 373 4.67 19.13 -3.70
N LEU A 374 3.89 20.09 -3.21
CA LEU A 374 2.56 19.84 -2.64
C LEU A 374 1.42 20.07 -3.64
N ALA A 375 1.68 20.65 -4.82
CA ALA A 375 0.67 20.85 -5.84
C ALA A 375 0.30 19.51 -6.51
N PHE A 376 -1.00 19.31 -6.75
CA PHE A 376 -1.51 18.14 -7.47
C PHE A 376 -1.48 18.41 -8.97
N ARG A 377 -0.48 17.86 -9.66
CA ARG A 377 -0.23 18.09 -11.09
C ARG A 377 -0.02 16.74 -11.80
N PRO A 378 -1.08 16.13 -12.36
CA PRO A 378 -0.97 14.87 -13.08
C PRO A 378 0.01 14.87 -14.24
N GLU A 379 0.20 16.02 -14.89
CA GLU A 379 1.05 16.18 -16.07
C GLU A 379 2.52 15.81 -15.80
N ARG A 380 3.01 15.99 -14.57
CA ARG A 380 4.39 15.58 -14.20
C ARG A 380 4.56 14.06 -14.12
N MET A 381 3.46 13.32 -14.06
CA MET A 381 3.41 11.86 -13.93
C MET A 381 3.06 11.16 -15.25
N MET A 382 3.18 11.86 -16.37
CA MET A 382 2.81 11.37 -17.69
C MET A 382 3.99 11.37 -18.66
N GLY A 383 4.01 10.40 -19.58
CA GLY A 383 4.92 10.36 -20.71
C GLY A 383 6.37 10.65 -20.35
N GLU A 384 7.03 11.49 -21.15
CA GLU A 384 8.45 11.84 -20.98
C GLU A 384 8.74 12.50 -19.63
N ALA A 385 7.84 13.35 -19.10
CA ALA A 385 8.03 13.97 -17.79
C ALA A 385 8.16 12.93 -16.67
N PHE A 386 7.35 11.88 -16.71
CA PHE A 386 7.45 10.77 -15.76
C PHE A 386 8.71 9.94 -15.99
N GLU A 387 9.04 9.63 -17.25
CA GLU A 387 10.22 8.81 -17.56
C GLU A 387 11.52 9.47 -17.07
N GLN A 388 11.63 10.79 -17.16
CA GLN A 388 12.80 11.56 -16.74
C GLN A 388 12.93 11.72 -15.22
N LEU A 389 11.89 11.40 -14.43
CA LEU A 389 12.00 11.44 -12.97
C LEU A 389 13.05 10.43 -12.47
N PRO A 390 13.85 10.79 -11.45
CA PRO A 390 14.78 9.86 -10.81
C PRO A 390 14.09 8.57 -10.36
N ALA A 391 14.80 7.44 -10.41
CA ALA A 391 14.24 6.16 -10.02
C ALA A 391 13.84 6.12 -8.53
N GLY A 392 14.56 6.88 -7.68
CA GLY A 392 14.28 6.96 -6.24
C GLY A 392 12.87 7.43 -5.90
N VAL A 393 12.28 8.34 -6.69
CA VAL A 393 10.91 8.86 -6.46
C VAL A 393 9.80 8.02 -7.11
N LYS A 394 10.15 6.91 -7.77
CA LYS A 394 9.21 5.97 -8.39
C LYS A 394 9.02 4.68 -7.58
N LYS A 395 9.52 4.63 -6.33
CA LYS A 395 9.59 3.42 -5.50
C LYS A 395 8.37 3.23 -4.60
N TRP A 396 7.19 3.61 -5.05
CA TRP A 396 5.93 3.49 -4.29
C TRP A 396 5.55 2.04 -3.96
N PHE A 397 6.03 1.10 -4.75
CA PHE A 397 5.83 -0.33 -4.59
C PHE A 397 7.04 -1.07 -4.01
N GLY A 398 8.01 -0.32 -3.46
CA GLY A 398 9.27 -0.89 -2.97
C GLY A 398 10.29 -1.11 -4.09
N ASN A 399 11.19 -2.10 -3.92
CA ASN A 399 12.31 -2.29 -4.82
C ASN A 399 12.73 -3.76 -4.97
N GLY A 400 13.26 -4.09 -6.15
CA GLY A 400 14.00 -5.31 -6.46
C GLY A 400 13.18 -6.59 -6.30
N LYS A 401 13.83 -7.68 -5.90
CA LYS A 401 13.18 -8.99 -5.76
C LYS A 401 12.02 -9.00 -4.76
N ARG A 402 11.96 -8.02 -3.85
CA ARG A 402 10.93 -7.85 -2.84
C ARG A 402 9.98 -6.68 -3.15
N GLU A 403 9.98 -6.17 -4.39
CA GLU A 403 8.97 -5.23 -4.86
C GLU A 403 7.56 -5.81 -4.64
N CYS A 404 6.56 -4.95 -4.47
CA CYS A 404 5.19 -5.41 -4.24
C CYS A 404 4.72 -6.36 -5.35
N ILE A 405 4.41 -7.58 -4.98
CA ILE A 405 3.93 -8.60 -5.93
C ILE A 405 2.57 -8.23 -6.53
N GLY A 406 1.75 -7.49 -5.78
CA GLY A 406 0.42 -7.01 -6.19
C GLY A 406 0.43 -5.73 -7.01
N LYS A 407 1.60 -5.21 -7.44
CA LYS A 407 1.72 -3.94 -8.15
C LYS A 407 0.77 -3.83 -9.35
N HIS A 408 0.81 -4.79 -10.25
CA HIS A 408 -0.03 -4.77 -11.45
C HIS A 408 -1.52 -4.93 -11.14
N TRP A 409 -1.85 -5.74 -10.11
CA TRP A 409 -3.23 -5.83 -9.63
C TRP A 409 -3.72 -4.48 -9.08
N ALA A 410 -2.90 -3.83 -8.25
CA ALA A 410 -3.24 -2.53 -7.69
C ALA A 410 -3.36 -1.44 -8.76
N GLU A 411 -2.45 -1.42 -9.75
CA GLU A 411 -2.52 -0.50 -10.88
C GLU A 411 -3.81 -0.69 -11.67
N GLN A 412 -4.16 -1.94 -12.04
CA GLN A 412 -5.40 -2.23 -12.77
C GLN A 412 -6.64 -1.89 -11.94
N PHE A 413 -6.69 -2.31 -10.68
CA PHE A 413 -7.80 -2.00 -9.77
C PHE A 413 -8.03 -0.49 -9.64
N ASN A 414 -6.97 0.27 -9.33
CA ASN A 414 -7.08 1.71 -9.17
C ASN A 414 -7.47 2.41 -10.47
N MET A 415 -6.93 1.99 -11.62
CA MET A 415 -7.30 2.54 -12.93
C MET A 415 -8.76 2.26 -13.26
N VAL A 416 -9.26 1.05 -13.00
CA VAL A 416 -10.66 0.69 -13.25
C VAL A 416 -11.60 1.53 -12.40
N VAL A 417 -11.35 1.59 -11.09
CA VAL A 417 -12.21 2.31 -10.15
C VAL A 417 -12.15 3.82 -10.41
N LEU A 418 -10.96 4.38 -10.59
CA LEU A 418 -10.77 5.82 -10.84
C LEU A 418 -11.43 6.26 -12.16
N THR A 419 -11.27 5.45 -13.22
CA THR A 419 -11.93 5.70 -14.51
C THR A 419 -13.45 5.81 -14.35
N GLN A 420 -14.06 4.83 -13.69
CA GLN A 420 -15.51 4.80 -13.52
C GLN A 420 -16.00 5.91 -12.58
N MET A 421 -15.26 6.20 -11.51
CA MET A 421 -15.58 7.33 -10.62
C MET A 421 -15.60 8.66 -11.38
N ILE A 422 -14.55 8.97 -12.16
CA ILE A 422 -14.47 10.25 -12.90
C ILE A 422 -15.52 10.32 -14.00
N ARG A 423 -15.80 9.18 -14.64
CA ARG A 423 -16.77 9.09 -15.75
C ARG A 423 -18.20 9.23 -15.28
N ASP A 424 -18.56 8.62 -14.16
CA ASP A 424 -19.96 8.32 -13.84
C ASP A 424 -20.54 9.23 -12.77
N VAL A 425 -19.72 9.83 -11.91
CA VAL A 425 -20.21 10.62 -10.76
C VAL A 425 -19.44 11.91 -10.56
N ASP A 426 -20.13 12.87 -9.93
CA ASP A 426 -19.56 14.11 -9.42
C ASP A 426 -19.40 14.01 -7.90
N PHE A 427 -18.25 14.43 -7.39
CA PHE A 427 -17.97 14.56 -5.97
C PHE A 427 -17.96 16.01 -5.55
N GLU A 428 -18.66 16.31 -4.45
CA GLU A 428 -18.62 17.60 -3.77
C GLU A 428 -18.14 17.40 -2.33
N ALA A 429 -17.03 18.05 -1.95
CA ALA A 429 -16.55 17.96 -0.58
C ALA A 429 -17.59 18.54 0.39
N VAL A 430 -17.92 17.82 1.46
CA VAL A 430 -18.83 18.32 2.51
C VAL A 430 -18.20 19.50 3.24
N ASP A 431 -16.89 19.45 3.46
CA ASP A 431 -16.07 20.56 3.93
C ASP A 431 -15.08 20.98 2.82
N PRO A 432 -15.34 22.07 2.09
CA PRO A 432 -14.42 22.56 1.06
C PRO A 432 -13.05 23.00 1.61
N GLY A 433 -12.97 23.27 2.92
CA GLY A 433 -11.72 23.63 3.61
C GLY A 433 -10.95 22.43 4.14
N TYR A 434 -11.43 21.20 3.94
CA TYR A 434 -10.78 20.00 4.45
C TYR A 434 -9.33 19.91 3.95
N LYS A 435 -8.41 19.72 4.89
CA LYS A 435 -7.01 19.42 4.62
C LYS A 435 -6.76 17.97 4.96
N LEU A 436 -5.96 17.29 4.14
CA LEU A 436 -5.62 15.90 4.35
C LEU A 436 -5.06 15.69 5.75
N VAL A 437 -5.87 15.14 6.63
CA VAL A 437 -5.48 14.63 7.94
C VAL A 437 -5.31 13.14 7.81
N GLN A 438 -4.14 12.66 8.20
CA GLN A 438 -3.77 11.26 8.10
C GLN A 438 -3.63 10.66 9.49
N ASP A 439 -4.17 9.46 9.70
CA ASP A 439 -3.97 8.72 10.94
C ASP A 439 -2.65 7.93 10.91
N GLY A 440 -2.27 7.42 12.06
CA GLY A 440 -1.03 6.65 12.25
C GLY A 440 -1.19 5.16 12.01
N TRP A 441 -2.08 4.76 11.13
CA TRP A 441 -2.33 3.38 10.79
C TRP A 441 -1.21 2.75 9.97
N PHE A 442 -1.33 1.44 9.71
CA PHE A 442 -0.41 0.74 8.83
C PHE A 442 -0.38 1.38 7.44
N ASN A 443 -1.54 1.76 6.93
CA ASN A 443 -1.71 2.53 5.70
C ASN A 443 -2.04 3.99 6.03
N VAL A 444 -1.47 4.90 5.27
CA VAL A 444 -1.82 6.33 5.35
C VAL A 444 -3.11 6.56 4.58
N ARG A 445 -4.10 7.16 5.24
CA ARG A 445 -5.45 7.36 4.69
C ARG A 445 -6.05 8.68 5.18
N PRO A 446 -6.96 9.31 4.42
CA PRO A 446 -7.71 10.46 4.89
C PRO A 446 -8.72 10.02 5.97
N ILE A 447 -8.77 10.76 7.09
CA ILE A 447 -9.74 10.54 8.17
C ILE A 447 -10.77 11.65 8.20
N ASP A 448 -12.02 11.30 8.58
CA ASP A 448 -13.14 12.23 8.66
C ASP A 448 -13.43 12.97 7.34
N PHE A 449 -12.96 12.43 6.22
CA PHE A 449 -13.23 12.96 4.90
C PHE A 449 -14.57 12.47 4.38
N HIS A 450 -15.43 13.43 4.04
CA HIS A 450 -16.79 13.15 3.56
C HIS A 450 -17.07 13.92 2.27
N VAL A 451 -17.83 13.28 1.40
CA VAL A 451 -18.30 13.87 0.14
C VAL A 451 -19.79 13.62 -0.06
N LYS A 452 -20.40 14.49 -0.87
CA LYS A 452 -21.66 14.20 -1.55
C LYS A 452 -21.33 13.65 -2.92
N VAL A 453 -22.15 12.70 -3.38
CA VAL A 453 -22.00 12.08 -4.69
C VAL A 453 -23.29 12.31 -5.49
N LYS A 454 -23.11 12.70 -6.75
CA LYS A 454 -24.21 12.89 -7.71
C LYS A 454 -23.89 12.16 -9.01
N PRO A 455 -24.89 11.68 -9.76
CA PRO A 455 -24.64 11.28 -11.15
C PRO A 455 -24.00 12.41 -11.93
N ARG A 456 -23.01 12.09 -12.78
CA ARG A 456 -22.46 13.09 -13.71
C ARG A 456 -23.57 13.54 -14.67
N GLU A 457 -23.78 14.85 -14.76
CA GLU A 457 -24.61 15.45 -15.82
C GLU A 457 -23.76 15.49 -17.11
N VAL A 458 -24.26 14.85 -18.19
CA VAL A 458 -23.58 14.76 -19.50
C VAL A 458 -24.19 15.80 -20.43
#